data_58a0804302a8c92364d2b76866db7fb3
#
_entry.id   58a0804302a8c92364d2b76866db7fb3
#
_cell.length_a   1.000
_cell.length_b   1.000
_cell.length_c   1.000
_cell.angle_alpha   90.00
_cell.angle_beta   90.00
_cell.angle_gamma   90.00
#
_symmetry.space_group_name_H-M   'P 1'
#
loop_
_entity.id
_entity.type
_entity.pdbx_description
1 polymer ?
#
loop_
_entity_poly.entity_id
_entity_poly.type
_entity_poly.pdbx_seq_one_letter_code
_entity_poly.pdbx_strand_id
1 'polypeptide(L)'
;MKKYRLTDYDVKPNCSDLQTKEIQAVLDFCKEEGGIVVVPKGRFYLAAVRMWSNTTLYLESGAELYGSENCEDYEIFSVPDTVEMRSDMELITQYYGKTWETYRRAIITAYGQDNISIIGEPGSIIDGRNCYDPNGEENYRGPHIIFLTCCNNVLFEGYTAQHSGNFMHEANNCRNLQMRRVTCLGGSDGIHLHCTENALIEDCLFKTGDDCIAGINVKDLLVKRCILNTSCNLFRIGGVNINVEDCYAYGPGYYPHRMTVVKGRNDELSREQGRHNTLWLVEYFASKNYLYTPSNIHFKNCVFDNIQGLFFYEADKNPLQCGTRWGTLTLDNVRFTDLKKSAIPLADKDEPLKVIMKNVSWTFHESSSETNLIQLQENSNTVIIEQ
;
A
#
# COMPACT_ATOMS: atom_id res chain seq x y z
N MET A 1 30.15 0.15 6.55
CA MET A 1 29.52 -1.15 6.24
C MET A 1 30.26 -1.81 5.08
N LYS A 2 30.39 -3.13 5.12
CA LYS A 2 30.98 -3.92 4.05
C LYS A 2 30.01 -3.95 2.85
N LYS A 3 30.57 -3.93 1.65
CA LYS A 3 29.78 -4.00 0.41
C LYS A 3 29.99 -5.34 -0.29
N TYR A 4 28.91 -5.91 -0.77
CA TYR A 4 28.87 -7.18 -1.50
C TYR A 4 28.15 -6.95 -2.84
N ARG A 5 28.91 -6.87 -3.91
CA ARG A 5 28.36 -6.66 -5.26
C ARG A 5 27.93 -8.00 -5.86
N LEU A 6 26.71 -8.15 -6.33
CA LEU A 6 26.18 -9.44 -6.81
C LEU A 6 27.11 -10.10 -7.83
N THR A 7 27.64 -9.33 -8.77
CA THR A 7 28.53 -9.87 -9.84
C THR A 7 29.87 -10.39 -9.35
N ASP A 8 30.28 -10.09 -8.12
CA ASP A 8 31.50 -10.62 -7.53
C ASP A 8 31.29 -12.03 -6.93
N TYR A 9 30.04 -12.53 -6.95
CA TYR A 9 29.60 -13.81 -6.36
C TYR A 9 28.80 -14.66 -7.35
N ASP A 10 29.23 -14.70 -8.61
CA ASP A 10 28.65 -15.49 -9.70
C ASP A 10 27.18 -15.17 -10.06
N VAL A 11 26.59 -14.10 -9.52
CA VAL A 11 25.27 -13.62 -9.95
C VAL A 11 25.42 -12.83 -11.24
N LYS A 12 24.78 -13.27 -12.32
CA LYS A 12 25.01 -12.77 -13.67
C LYS A 12 23.89 -11.84 -14.13
N PRO A 13 24.19 -10.60 -14.54
CA PRO A 13 23.19 -9.72 -15.11
C PRO A 13 22.68 -10.26 -16.46
N ASN A 14 21.42 -10.03 -16.78
CA ASN A 14 20.77 -10.40 -18.03
C ASN A 14 20.75 -11.92 -18.31
N CYS A 15 20.96 -12.76 -17.30
CA CYS A 15 20.72 -14.20 -17.36
C CYS A 15 19.23 -14.44 -17.17
N SER A 16 18.61 -15.25 -18.03
CA SER A 16 17.16 -15.57 -17.94
C SER A 16 16.81 -16.54 -16.82
N ASP A 17 17.78 -17.22 -16.25
CA ASP A 17 17.57 -18.19 -15.20
C ASP A 17 17.32 -17.50 -13.85
N LEU A 18 16.50 -18.12 -13.01
CA LEU A 18 16.31 -17.66 -11.63
C LEU A 18 17.61 -17.86 -10.83
N GLN A 19 18.10 -16.78 -10.25
CA GLN A 19 19.33 -16.75 -9.44
C GLN A 19 19.00 -16.50 -7.95
N THR A 20 17.85 -17.00 -7.51
CA THR A 20 17.34 -16.77 -6.15
C THR A 20 18.31 -17.24 -5.08
N LYS A 21 18.89 -18.44 -5.28
CA LYS A 21 19.82 -19.06 -4.29
C LYS A 21 21.15 -18.29 -4.21
N GLU A 22 21.66 -17.88 -5.35
CA GLU A 22 22.91 -17.13 -5.47
C GLU A 22 22.74 -15.73 -4.84
N ILE A 23 21.64 -15.04 -5.12
CA ILE A 23 21.32 -13.74 -4.53
C ILE A 23 21.11 -13.88 -3.02
N GLN A 24 20.38 -14.93 -2.56
CA GLN A 24 20.20 -15.20 -1.13
C GLN A 24 21.54 -15.44 -0.44
N ALA A 25 22.45 -16.20 -1.05
CA ALA A 25 23.77 -16.45 -0.47
C ALA A 25 24.58 -15.15 -0.27
N VAL A 26 24.42 -14.17 -1.15
CA VAL A 26 25.05 -12.84 -0.96
C VAL A 26 24.37 -12.05 0.15
N LEU A 27 23.04 -12.11 0.26
CA LEU A 27 22.29 -11.49 1.38
C LEU A 27 22.67 -12.12 2.73
N ASP A 28 22.97 -13.42 2.75
CA ASP A 28 23.33 -14.15 3.96
C ASP A 28 24.70 -13.73 4.53
N PHE A 29 25.59 -13.08 3.73
CA PHE A 29 26.79 -12.45 4.28
C PHE A 29 26.47 -11.30 5.24
N CYS A 30 25.28 -10.70 5.13
CA CYS A 30 24.84 -9.63 6.01
C CYS A 30 24.20 -10.14 7.32
N LYS A 31 23.99 -11.45 7.46
CA LYS A 31 23.24 -12.02 8.58
C LYS A 31 23.79 -11.68 9.96
N GLU A 32 25.11 -11.69 10.11
CA GLU A 32 25.76 -11.50 11.43
C GLU A 32 26.18 -10.03 11.66
N GLU A 33 26.77 -9.40 10.65
CA GLU A 33 27.39 -8.06 10.79
C GLU A 33 26.65 -6.95 10.03
N GLY A 34 25.61 -7.31 9.28
CA GLY A 34 24.99 -6.38 8.36
C GLY A 34 25.88 -6.07 7.15
N GLY A 35 25.38 -5.22 6.25
CA GLY A 35 26.14 -4.83 5.07
C GLY A 35 25.28 -4.18 3.99
N ILE A 36 25.93 -3.91 2.86
CA ILE A 36 25.28 -3.38 1.67
C ILE A 36 25.43 -4.39 0.55
N VAL A 37 24.31 -4.98 0.12
CA VAL A 37 24.26 -5.81 -1.07
C VAL A 37 23.97 -4.91 -2.27
N VAL A 38 24.91 -4.85 -3.21
CA VAL A 38 24.81 -3.98 -4.39
C VAL A 38 24.33 -4.79 -5.58
N VAL A 39 23.19 -4.37 -6.13
CA VAL A 39 22.64 -4.86 -7.39
C VAL A 39 23.14 -3.91 -8.49
N PRO A 40 24.07 -4.34 -9.35
CA PRO A 40 24.58 -3.47 -10.41
C PRO A 40 23.57 -3.37 -11.57
N LYS A 41 23.85 -2.47 -12.50
CA LYS A 41 23.08 -2.33 -13.73
C LYS A 41 22.87 -3.67 -14.43
N GLY A 42 21.65 -3.95 -14.85
CA GLY A 42 21.23 -5.16 -15.57
C GLY A 42 20.05 -5.83 -14.91
N ARG A 43 19.52 -6.86 -15.54
CA ARG A 43 18.36 -7.59 -15.09
C ARG A 43 18.75 -8.86 -14.37
N PHE A 44 18.14 -9.07 -13.19
CA PHE A 44 18.36 -10.23 -12.33
C PHE A 44 17.03 -10.88 -12.02
N TYR A 45 16.86 -12.15 -12.38
CA TYR A 45 15.63 -12.90 -12.09
C TYR A 45 15.75 -13.64 -10.78
N LEU A 46 14.72 -13.48 -9.93
CA LEU A 46 14.66 -14.14 -8.62
C LEU A 46 13.21 -14.43 -8.25
N ALA A 47 13.01 -15.26 -7.25
CA ALA A 47 11.73 -15.43 -6.59
C ALA A 47 11.81 -14.84 -5.18
N ALA A 48 11.75 -15.67 -4.12
CA ALA A 48 11.74 -15.19 -2.74
C ALA A 48 13.16 -15.08 -2.15
N VAL A 49 13.50 -13.91 -1.62
CA VAL A 49 14.72 -13.71 -0.81
C VAL A 49 14.38 -13.08 0.55
N ARG A 50 15.24 -13.34 1.52
CA ARG A 50 15.09 -12.85 2.89
C ARG A 50 16.21 -11.87 3.24
N MET A 51 15.83 -10.73 3.81
CA MET A 51 16.76 -9.73 4.34
C MET A 51 16.98 -9.92 5.85
N TRP A 52 18.14 -9.48 6.31
CA TRP A 52 18.59 -9.53 7.69
C TRP A 52 18.77 -8.14 8.28
N SER A 53 18.87 -8.04 9.60
CA SER A 53 19.09 -6.77 10.29
C SER A 53 20.37 -6.06 9.81
N ASN A 54 20.34 -4.73 9.83
CA ASN A 54 21.44 -3.88 9.40
C ASN A 54 21.86 -4.08 7.93
N THR A 55 20.90 -4.47 7.07
CA THR A 55 21.15 -4.74 5.65
C THR A 55 20.53 -3.67 4.76
N THR A 56 21.33 -3.19 3.83
CA THR A 56 20.88 -2.35 2.71
C THR A 56 20.96 -3.14 1.40
N LEU A 57 19.83 -3.29 0.72
CA LEU A 57 19.78 -3.70 -0.68
C LEU A 57 19.85 -2.44 -1.53
N TYR A 58 20.96 -2.25 -2.23
CA TYR A 58 21.23 -1.05 -3.00
C TYR A 58 21.22 -1.36 -4.50
N LEU A 59 20.28 -0.73 -5.23
CA LEU A 59 20.09 -0.89 -6.66
C LEU A 59 20.77 0.28 -7.40
N GLU A 60 21.82 0.01 -8.15
CA GLU A 60 22.44 1.02 -9.01
C GLU A 60 21.52 1.45 -10.15
N SER A 61 21.79 2.58 -10.77
CA SER A 61 21.01 3.08 -11.92
C SER A 61 20.92 2.03 -13.03
N GLY A 62 19.68 1.69 -13.42
CA GLY A 62 19.40 0.64 -14.40
C GLY A 62 19.55 -0.79 -13.86
N ALA A 63 19.60 -0.99 -12.55
CA ALA A 63 19.43 -2.29 -11.92
C ALA A 63 17.95 -2.71 -11.94
N GLU A 64 17.66 -3.94 -12.35
CA GLU A 64 16.31 -4.48 -12.47
C GLU A 64 16.24 -5.83 -11.74
N LEU A 65 15.46 -5.89 -10.66
CA LEU A 65 15.08 -7.15 -10.00
C LEU A 65 13.71 -7.60 -10.53
N TYR A 66 13.67 -8.74 -11.19
CA TYR A 66 12.49 -9.31 -11.83
C TYR A 66 12.03 -10.56 -11.11
N GLY A 67 10.82 -10.53 -10.59
CA GLY A 67 10.18 -11.70 -9.97
C GLY A 67 9.94 -12.84 -10.95
N SER A 68 9.74 -14.05 -10.46
CA SER A 68 9.25 -15.17 -11.27
C SER A 68 7.80 -14.93 -11.69
N GLU A 69 7.41 -15.40 -12.86
CA GLU A 69 6.00 -15.46 -13.28
C GLU A 69 5.27 -16.70 -12.74
N ASN A 70 5.99 -17.62 -12.11
CA ASN A 70 5.43 -18.81 -11.50
C ASN A 70 5.38 -18.66 -9.98
N CYS A 71 4.17 -18.67 -9.41
CA CYS A 71 3.94 -18.53 -7.98
C CYS A 71 4.62 -19.63 -7.14
N GLU A 72 4.82 -20.83 -7.69
CA GLU A 72 5.44 -21.95 -6.98
C GLU A 72 6.94 -21.78 -6.76
N ASP A 73 7.58 -20.84 -7.47
CA ASP A 73 9.00 -20.52 -7.25
C ASP A 73 9.24 -19.70 -5.98
N TYR A 74 8.17 -19.11 -5.42
CA TYR A 74 8.26 -18.27 -4.22
C TYR A 74 8.17 -19.11 -2.96
N GLU A 75 9.31 -19.29 -2.29
CA GLU A 75 9.38 -19.93 -0.98
C GLU A 75 8.61 -19.13 0.07
N ILE A 76 7.84 -19.83 0.89
CA ILE A 76 7.18 -19.26 2.06
C ILE A 76 8.08 -19.48 3.27
N PHE A 77 8.82 -18.45 3.65
CA PHE A 77 9.70 -18.54 4.80
C PHE A 77 8.92 -18.71 6.10
N SER A 78 9.46 -19.54 7.00
CA SER A 78 8.92 -19.65 8.34
C SER A 78 9.12 -18.37 9.13
N VAL A 79 8.06 -17.95 9.82
CA VAL A 79 8.12 -16.81 10.73
C VAL A 79 8.70 -17.28 12.06
N PRO A 80 9.70 -16.59 12.62
CA PRO A 80 10.21 -16.93 13.95
C PRO A 80 9.11 -16.84 15.02
N ASP A 81 9.11 -17.72 16.01
CA ASP A 81 8.12 -17.74 17.11
C ASP A 81 8.09 -16.42 17.93
N THR A 82 9.15 -15.63 17.85
CA THR A 82 9.27 -14.32 18.50
C THR A 82 8.59 -13.19 17.71
N VAL A 83 8.12 -13.45 16.49
CA VAL A 83 7.51 -12.49 15.58
C VAL A 83 6.00 -12.66 15.59
N GLU A 84 5.28 -11.65 16.04
CA GLU A 84 3.83 -11.66 16.09
C GLU A 84 3.23 -11.22 14.74
N MET A 85 2.62 -12.15 14.02
CA MET A 85 1.86 -11.86 12.82
C MET A 85 0.48 -11.32 13.21
N ARG A 86 0.34 -9.99 13.26
CA ARG A 86 -0.95 -9.33 13.53
C ARG A 86 -1.67 -8.96 12.24
N SER A 87 -2.96 -8.76 12.38
CA SER A 87 -3.87 -7.96 11.56
C SER A 87 -4.36 -8.56 10.26
N ASP A 88 -3.56 -8.79 9.24
CA ASP A 88 -4.09 -9.18 7.93
C ASP A 88 -4.70 -10.56 7.93
N MET A 89 -4.05 -11.51 8.59
CA MET A 89 -4.60 -12.85 8.72
C MET A 89 -5.93 -12.86 9.47
N GLU A 90 -6.08 -11.98 10.48
CA GLU A 90 -7.34 -11.83 11.20
C GLU A 90 -8.43 -11.19 10.34
N LEU A 91 -8.09 -10.17 9.56
CA LEU A 91 -9.01 -9.52 8.63
C LEU A 91 -9.42 -10.45 7.50
N ILE A 92 -8.46 -11.11 6.87
CA ILE A 92 -8.71 -12.09 5.82
C ILE A 92 -9.61 -13.18 6.36
N THR A 93 -9.32 -13.72 7.55
CA THR A 93 -10.15 -14.73 8.20
C THR A 93 -11.54 -14.19 8.53
N GLN A 94 -11.63 -12.96 9.03
CA GLN A 94 -12.91 -12.31 9.37
C GLN A 94 -13.78 -12.08 8.13
N TYR A 95 -13.19 -11.63 7.04
CA TYR A 95 -13.92 -11.27 5.82
C TYR A 95 -14.27 -12.49 4.95
N TYR A 96 -13.31 -13.39 4.75
CA TYR A 96 -13.46 -14.55 3.87
C TYR A 96 -13.74 -15.87 4.58
N GLY A 97 -13.65 -15.90 5.92
CA GLY A 97 -13.80 -17.12 6.73
C GLY A 97 -12.67 -18.14 6.59
N LYS A 98 -11.56 -17.75 5.94
CA LYS A 98 -10.37 -18.61 5.75
C LYS A 98 -9.12 -17.76 5.60
N THR A 99 -7.97 -18.40 5.75
CA THR A 99 -6.66 -17.85 5.46
C THR A 99 -6.03 -18.56 4.26
N TRP A 100 -5.07 -17.91 3.63
CA TRP A 100 -4.26 -18.49 2.56
C TRP A 100 -2.82 -18.60 3.01
N GLU A 101 -2.26 -19.79 3.02
CA GLU A 101 -0.84 -20.02 3.36
C GLU A 101 0.07 -19.23 2.40
N THR A 102 -0.35 -19.12 1.14
CA THR A 102 0.37 -18.42 0.07
C THR A 102 0.42 -16.90 0.23
N TYR A 103 -0.36 -16.32 1.16
CA TYR A 103 -0.42 -14.87 1.37
C TYR A 103 0.95 -14.23 1.65
N ARG A 104 1.87 -14.96 2.29
CA ARG A 104 3.20 -14.45 2.64
C ARG A 104 4.25 -14.57 1.52
N ARG A 105 3.87 -15.03 0.34
CA ARG A 105 4.78 -15.07 -0.81
C ARG A 105 5.17 -13.65 -1.20
N ALA A 106 6.48 -13.39 -1.33
CA ALA A 106 7.01 -12.09 -1.76
C ALA A 106 8.38 -12.25 -2.42
N ILE A 107 8.77 -11.24 -3.22
CA ILE A 107 10.13 -11.19 -3.77
C ILE A 107 11.14 -10.93 -2.65
N ILE A 108 10.82 -9.99 -1.74
CA ILE A 108 11.69 -9.61 -0.62
C ILE A 108 10.91 -9.73 0.68
N THR A 109 11.46 -10.45 1.65
CA THR A 109 10.86 -10.60 2.98
C THR A 109 11.83 -10.23 4.08
N ALA A 110 11.28 -9.76 5.22
CA ALA A 110 12.01 -9.68 6.49
C ALA A 110 11.05 -9.85 7.67
N TYR A 111 11.44 -10.65 8.65
CA TYR A 111 10.64 -10.93 9.84
C TYR A 111 11.45 -10.65 11.10
N GLY A 112 11.00 -9.69 11.94
CA GLY A 112 11.64 -9.32 13.19
C GLY A 112 13.04 -8.74 12.99
N GLN A 113 13.24 -7.94 11.96
CA GLN A 113 14.55 -7.38 11.61
C GLN A 113 14.59 -5.86 11.84
N ASP A 114 15.77 -5.37 12.21
CA ASP A 114 16.02 -3.94 12.44
C ASP A 114 16.93 -3.34 11.36
N ASN A 115 16.75 -2.06 11.06
CA ASN A 115 17.60 -1.28 10.16
C ASN A 115 17.64 -1.89 8.75
N ILE A 116 16.47 -2.11 8.17
CA ILE A 116 16.31 -2.63 6.80
C ILE A 116 16.22 -1.45 5.83
N SER A 117 17.03 -1.47 4.78
CA SER A 117 16.95 -0.44 3.73
C SER A 117 16.91 -1.07 2.34
N ILE A 118 16.01 -0.57 1.50
CA ILE A 118 15.98 -0.84 0.06
C ILE A 118 16.12 0.53 -0.62
N ILE A 119 17.26 0.75 -1.27
CA ILE A 119 17.61 2.04 -1.86
C ILE A 119 17.93 1.85 -3.33
N GLY A 120 17.29 2.64 -4.18
CA GLY A 120 17.54 2.62 -5.62
C GLY A 120 17.97 3.96 -6.16
N GLU A 121 18.93 3.94 -7.09
CA GLU A 121 19.24 5.09 -7.92
C GLU A 121 18.16 5.28 -9.01
N PRO A 122 18.05 6.46 -9.63
CA PRO A 122 17.09 6.70 -10.70
C PRO A 122 17.16 5.66 -11.83
N GLY A 123 15.99 5.11 -12.20
CA GLY A 123 15.87 4.05 -13.21
C GLY A 123 16.10 2.63 -12.70
N SER A 124 16.24 2.44 -11.38
CA SER A 124 16.21 1.10 -10.78
C SER A 124 14.77 0.61 -10.56
N ILE A 125 14.56 -0.71 -10.75
CA ILE A 125 13.23 -1.32 -10.79
C ILE A 125 13.20 -2.61 -9.97
N ILE A 126 12.09 -2.83 -9.26
CA ILE A 126 11.68 -4.13 -8.72
C ILE A 126 10.32 -4.48 -9.35
N ASP A 127 10.28 -5.50 -10.18
CA ASP A 127 9.12 -5.87 -11.00
C ASP A 127 8.56 -7.23 -10.59
N GLY A 128 7.32 -7.25 -10.11
CA GLY A 128 6.60 -8.48 -9.74
C GLY A 128 6.01 -9.24 -10.93
N ARG A 129 6.13 -8.70 -12.15
CA ARG A 129 5.71 -9.29 -13.43
C ARG A 129 4.26 -9.77 -13.50
N ASN A 130 3.39 -9.18 -12.66
CA ASN A 130 1.97 -9.57 -12.56
C ASN A 130 1.80 -11.08 -12.31
N CYS A 131 2.63 -11.67 -11.45
CA CYS A 131 2.53 -13.08 -11.10
C CYS A 131 1.25 -13.32 -10.29
N TYR A 132 0.21 -13.83 -10.91
CA TYR A 132 -1.09 -14.10 -10.29
C TYR A 132 -1.22 -15.57 -9.87
N ASP A 133 -1.88 -15.79 -8.74
CA ASP A 133 -2.14 -17.14 -8.20
C ASP A 133 -3.67 -17.40 -8.14
N PRO A 134 -4.22 -18.26 -8.99
CA PRO A 134 -5.64 -18.60 -8.95
C PRO A 134 -6.07 -19.29 -7.65
N ASN A 135 -5.12 -19.81 -6.86
CA ASN A 135 -5.36 -20.41 -5.54
C ASN A 135 -5.06 -19.44 -4.40
N GLY A 136 -4.54 -18.26 -4.69
CA GLY A 136 -4.23 -17.22 -3.72
C GLY A 136 -5.47 -16.53 -3.16
N GLU A 137 -5.24 -15.50 -2.36
CA GLU A 137 -6.28 -14.65 -1.81
C GLU A 137 -7.18 -14.10 -2.92
N GLU A 138 -8.49 -14.03 -2.67
CA GLU A 138 -9.51 -13.60 -3.63
C GLU A 138 -9.52 -14.42 -4.94
N ASN A 139 -8.81 -15.55 -4.99
CA ASN A 139 -8.59 -16.44 -6.14
C ASN A 139 -7.80 -15.79 -7.30
N TYR A 140 -6.95 -14.83 -7.01
CA TYR A 140 -6.06 -14.23 -8.01
C TYR A 140 -4.79 -13.59 -7.43
N ARG A 141 -4.72 -13.28 -6.13
CA ARG A 141 -3.57 -12.56 -5.57
C ARG A 141 -2.36 -13.48 -5.46
N GLY A 142 -1.27 -13.07 -6.07
CA GLY A 142 0.01 -13.76 -6.08
C GLY A 142 0.99 -13.18 -5.05
N PRO A 143 2.31 -13.22 -5.34
CA PRO A 143 3.33 -12.70 -4.44
C PRO A 143 3.31 -11.18 -4.32
N HIS A 144 3.62 -10.67 -3.14
CA HIS A 144 3.99 -9.27 -2.93
C HIS A 144 5.35 -8.95 -3.56
N ILE A 145 5.68 -7.68 -3.76
CA ILE A 145 7.07 -7.30 -4.02
C ILE A 145 7.85 -7.33 -2.71
N ILE A 146 7.35 -6.65 -1.68
CA ILE A 146 8.00 -6.57 -0.35
C ILE A 146 6.99 -6.95 0.72
N PHE A 147 7.37 -7.86 1.62
CA PHE A 147 6.58 -8.28 2.77
C PHE A 147 7.42 -8.24 4.05
N LEU A 148 7.13 -7.28 4.92
CA LEU A 148 7.83 -7.08 6.18
C LEU A 148 6.90 -7.31 7.37
N THR A 149 7.40 -7.96 8.41
CA THR A 149 6.65 -8.13 9.66
C THR A 149 7.54 -7.89 10.87
N CYS A 150 7.05 -7.08 11.84
CA CYS A 150 7.75 -6.73 13.07
C CYS A 150 9.15 -6.14 12.82
N CYS A 151 9.32 -5.38 11.76
CA CYS A 151 10.58 -4.72 11.43
C CYS A 151 10.60 -3.30 12.00
N ASN A 152 11.81 -2.84 12.38
CA ASN A 152 11.99 -1.51 12.92
C ASN A 152 13.11 -0.76 12.16
N ASN A 153 12.97 0.57 12.02
CA ASN A 153 13.85 1.41 11.21
C ASN A 153 13.95 0.93 9.76
N VAL A 154 12.84 1.03 9.04
CA VAL A 154 12.71 0.60 7.65
C VAL A 154 12.84 1.81 6.72
N LEU A 155 13.64 1.69 5.66
CA LEU A 155 13.79 2.71 4.62
C LEU A 155 13.55 2.11 3.23
N PHE A 156 12.58 2.69 2.51
CA PHE A 156 12.35 2.49 1.09
C PHE A 156 12.66 3.79 0.36
N GLU A 157 13.59 3.79 -0.61
CA GLU A 157 14.01 5.03 -1.24
C GLU A 157 14.40 4.87 -2.71
N GLY A 158 13.82 5.71 -3.57
CA GLY A 158 14.36 6.06 -4.90
C GLY A 158 14.11 5.08 -6.05
N TYR A 159 13.55 3.90 -5.81
CA TYR A 159 13.28 2.91 -6.85
C TYR A 159 11.84 2.94 -7.38
N THR A 160 11.63 2.22 -8.46
CA THR A 160 10.29 1.90 -8.96
C THR A 160 9.90 0.48 -8.55
N ALA A 161 8.77 0.32 -7.83
CA ALA A 161 8.10 -0.96 -7.61
C ALA A 161 6.94 -1.08 -8.61
N GLN A 162 6.88 -2.18 -9.37
CA GLN A 162 5.84 -2.32 -10.38
C GLN A 162 5.33 -3.74 -10.57
N HIS A 163 4.11 -3.85 -11.10
CA HIS A 163 3.47 -5.10 -11.53
C HIS A 163 3.45 -6.20 -10.46
N SER A 164 3.16 -5.85 -9.22
CA SER A 164 3.09 -6.79 -8.11
C SER A 164 1.96 -7.82 -8.29
N GLY A 165 2.17 -9.05 -7.85
CA GLY A 165 1.16 -10.10 -7.79
C GLY A 165 0.13 -9.86 -6.68
N ASN A 166 0.51 -9.27 -5.57
CA ASN A 166 -0.34 -8.75 -4.49
C ASN A 166 0.07 -7.28 -4.21
N PHE A 167 0.17 -6.82 -2.98
CA PHE A 167 0.59 -5.46 -2.67
C PHE A 167 2.06 -5.21 -3.05
N MET A 168 2.40 -3.99 -3.47
CA MET A 168 3.79 -3.67 -3.78
C MET A 168 4.64 -3.65 -2.50
N HIS A 169 4.10 -3.08 -1.43
CA HIS A 169 4.73 -3.04 -0.12
C HIS A 169 3.72 -3.44 0.94
N GLU A 170 4.05 -4.42 1.73
CA GLU A 170 3.30 -4.85 2.91
C GLU A 170 4.17 -4.67 4.15
N ALA A 171 3.70 -3.90 5.13
CA ALA A 171 4.38 -3.64 6.38
C ALA A 171 3.44 -3.95 7.56
N ASN A 172 3.66 -5.08 8.21
CA ASN A 172 2.89 -5.56 9.34
C ASN A 172 3.60 -5.29 10.65
N ASN A 173 2.94 -4.63 11.60
CA ASN A 173 3.50 -4.37 12.94
C ASN A 173 4.92 -3.79 12.90
N CYS A 174 5.19 -2.95 11.91
CA CYS A 174 6.47 -2.29 11.72
C CYS A 174 6.52 -0.95 12.45
N ARG A 175 7.73 -0.45 12.72
CA ARG A 175 7.95 0.85 13.37
C ARG A 175 9.02 1.65 12.66
N ASN A 176 8.91 2.99 12.75
CA ASN A 176 9.89 3.90 12.17
C ASN A 176 10.14 3.62 10.68
N LEU A 177 9.06 3.58 9.89
CA LEU A 177 9.12 3.34 8.46
C LEU A 177 9.22 4.65 7.69
N GLN A 178 10.13 4.73 6.73
CA GLN A 178 10.24 5.84 5.80
C GLN A 178 10.17 5.32 4.36
N MET A 179 9.32 5.94 3.54
CA MET A 179 9.22 5.71 2.10
C MET A 179 9.37 7.03 1.38
N ARG A 180 10.44 7.16 0.60
CA ARG A 180 10.83 8.43 -0.03
C ARG A 180 11.15 8.27 -1.50
N ARG A 181 10.59 9.10 -2.36
CA ARG A 181 10.87 9.12 -3.79
C ARG A 181 10.71 7.75 -4.47
N VAL A 182 9.81 6.92 -3.94
CA VAL A 182 9.44 5.64 -4.54
C VAL A 182 8.31 5.85 -5.53
N THR A 183 8.38 5.16 -6.65
CA THR A 183 7.32 5.12 -7.65
C THR A 183 6.64 3.75 -7.61
N CYS A 184 5.31 3.72 -7.42
CA CYS A 184 4.49 2.52 -7.40
C CYS A 184 3.61 2.46 -8.66
N LEU A 185 3.78 1.42 -9.50
CA LEU A 185 3.09 1.28 -10.79
C LEU A 185 2.42 -0.09 -10.93
N GLY A 186 1.13 -0.14 -11.26
CA GLY A 186 0.46 -1.40 -11.60
C GLY A 186 -0.91 -1.57 -10.98
N GLY A 187 -1.53 -2.70 -11.21
CA GLY A 187 -2.93 -2.97 -10.85
C GLY A 187 -3.22 -3.18 -9.35
N SER A 188 -2.19 -3.23 -8.52
CA SER A 188 -2.26 -3.52 -7.07
C SER A 188 -2.19 -2.26 -6.22
N ASP A 189 -2.29 -2.47 -4.90
CA ASP A 189 -2.01 -1.46 -3.88
C ASP A 189 -0.55 -1.01 -3.89
N GLY A 190 -0.34 0.26 -3.57
CA GLY A 190 0.99 0.82 -3.45
C GLY A 190 1.70 0.40 -2.17
N ILE A 191 1.04 0.62 -1.02
CA ILE A 191 1.55 0.20 0.29
C ILE A 191 0.40 -0.11 1.26
N HIS A 192 0.55 -1.21 2.00
CA HIS A 192 -0.27 -1.57 3.15
C HIS A 192 0.51 -1.39 4.46
N LEU A 193 -0.10 -0.70 5.42
CA LEU A 193 0.47 -0.38 6.72
C LEU A 193 -0.42 -0.97 7.82
N HIS A 194 -0.17 -2.22 8.20
CA HIS A 194 -0.98 -2.86 9.24
C HIS A 194 -0.31 -2.78 10.60
N CYS A 195 -0.99 -2.21 11.60
CA CYS A 195 -0.45 -2.01 12.94
C CYS A 195 0.93 -1.30 12.94
N THR A 196 1.19 -0.49 11.91
CA THR A 196 2.48 0.19 11.74
C THR A 196 2.46 1.53 12.46
N GLU A 197 3.54 1.81 13.21
CA GLU A 197 3.68 3.03 14.01
C GLU A 197 4.83 3.89 13.48
N ASN A 198 4.66 5.22 13.52
CA ASN A 198 5.65 6.21 13.11
C ASN A 198 6.13 6.00 11.68
N ALA A 199 5.25 6.26 10.71
CA ALA A 199 5.54 6.13 9.30
C ALA A 199 5.56 7.48 8.58
N LEU A 200 6.50 7.64 7.65
CA LEU A 200 6.63 8.79 6.75
C LEU A 200 6.61 8.29 5.31
N ILE A 201 5.70 8.83 4.50
CA ILE A 201 5.67 8.62 3.05
C ILE A 201 5.79 9.99 2.39
N GLU A 202 6.90 10.25 1.67
CA GLU A 202 7.13 11.57 1.09
C GLU A 202 7.69 11.54 -0.32
N ASP A 203 7.29 12.52 -1.12
CA ASP A 203 7.78 12.72 -2.49
C ASP A 203 7.58 11.49 -3.39
N CYS A 204 6.54 10.68 -3.13
CA CYS A 204 6.26 9.44 -3.83
C CYS A 204 5.24 9.64 -4.95
N LEU A 205 5.32 8.78 -5.97
CA LEU A 205 4.35 8.69 -7.06
C LEU A 205 3.62 7.35 -7.00
N PHE A 206 2.31 7.40 -6.85
CA PHE A 206 1.44 6.22 -6.93
C PHE A 206 0.58 6.29 -8.19
N LYS A 207 0.70 5.28 -9.05
CA LYS A 207 -0.24 4.99 -10.13
C LYS A 207 -0.65 3.54 -9.97
N THR A 208 -1.72 3.32 -9.22
CA THR A 208 -2.19 2.00 -8.80
C THR A 208 -3.52 1.65 -9.46
N GLY A 209 -3.85 0.40 -9.52
CA GLY A 209 -5.20 -0.03 -9.94
C GLY A 209 -6.09 -0.31 -8.75
N ASP A 210 -5.49 -0.69 -7.62
CA ASP A 210 -6.12 -0.84 -6.31
C ASP A 210 -5.69 0.34 -5.41
N ASP A 211 -5.80 0.28 -4.11
CA ASP A 211 -5.59 1.42 -3.22
C ASP A 211 -4.16 2.00 -3.30
N CYS A 212 -4.01 3.33 -3.22
CA CYS A 212 -2.67 3.91 -3.18
C CYS A 212 -1.97 3.62 -1.85
N ILE A 213 -2.64 3.95 -0.75
CA ILE A 213 -2.13 3.77 0.61
C ILE A 213 -3.24 3.15 1.45
N ALA A 214 -3.02 1.94 1.93
CA ALA A 214 -3.95 1.24 2.78
C ALA A 214 -3.33 0.94 4.15
N GLY A 215 -4.18 0.63 5.13
CA GLY A 215 -3.71 0.23 6.44
C GLY A 215 -4.81 0.21 7.50
N ILE A 216 -4.56 -0.59 8.52
CA ILE A 216 -5.45 -0.74 9.68
C ILE A 216 -4.65 -0.60 10.96
N ASN A 217 -5.24 0.02 11.98
CA ASN A 217 -4.53 0.29 13.24
C ASN A 217 -3.20 1.04 13.04
N VAL A 218 -3.18 1.97 12.09
CA VAL A 218 -2.01 2.80 11.81
C VAL A 218 -1.88 3.89 12.87
N LYS A 219 -0.67 4.18 13.31
CA LYS A 219 -0.42 5.22 14.29
C LYS A 219 0.73 6.12 13.86
N ASP A 220 0.52 7.44 13.97
CA ASP A 220 1.52 8.45 13.66
C ASP A 220 2.04 8.33 12.22
N LEU A 221 1.13 8.43 11.23
CA LEU A 221 1.46 8.46 9.80
C LEU A 221 1.48 9.90 9.28
N LEU A 222 2.56 10.24 8.57
CA LEU A 222 2.63 11.45 7.76
C LEU A 222 2.84 11.09 6.27
N VAL A 223 1.90 11.52 5.43
CA VAL A 223 2.01 11.45 3.96
C VAL A 223 2.15 12.86 3.44
N LYS A 224 3.22 13.17 2.69
CA LYS A 224 3.41 14.55 2.19
C LYS A 224 4.03 14.62 0.81
N ARG A 225 3.62 15.63 0.03
CA ARG A 225 4.11 15.92 -1.31
C ARG A 225 4.06 14.72 -2.26
N CYS A 226 3.02 13.89 -2.10
CA CYS A 226 2.81 12.72 -2.95
C CYS A 226 1.84 13.05 -4.09
N ILE A 227 2.03 12.35 -5.21
CA ILE A 227 1.09 12.33 -6.32
C ILE A 227 0.39 10.98 -6.33
N LEU A 228 -0.94 10.98 -6.25
CA LEU A 228 -1.77 9.78 -6.10
C LEU A 228 -2.71 9.65 -7.29
N ASN A 229 -2.73 8.47 -7.90
CA ASN A 229 -3.64 8.11 -8.97
C ASN A 229 -4.02 6.63 -8.83
N THR A 230 -5.30 6.31 -8.82
CA THR A 230 -5.76 4.94 -8.65
C THR A 230 -7.11 4.70 -9.32
N SER A 231 -7.40 3.43 -9.57
CA SER A 231 -8.72 2.95 -9.98
C SER A 231 -9.56 2.40 -8.81
N CYS A 232 -9.13 2.68 -7.59
CA CYS A 232 -9.82 2.31 -6.35
C CYS A 232 -9.82 3.49 -5.37
N ASN A 233 -9.41 3.33 -4.12
CA ASN A 233 -9.38 4.39 -3.15
C ASN A 233 -7.99 5.04 -3.06
N LEU A 234 -7.93 6.34 -2.80
CA LEU A 234 -6.67 7.01 -2.53
C LEU A 234 -6.09 6.53 -1.19
N PHE A 235 -6.96 6.45 -0.19
CA PHE A 235 -6.65 5.92 1.13
C PHE A 235 -7.72 4.91 1.56
N ARG A 236 -7.32 3.68 1.86
CA ARG A 236 -8.15 2.71 2.56
C ARG A 236 -7.55 2.47 3.94
N ILE A 237 -7.92 3.31 4.90
CA ILE A 237 -7.11 3.45 6.11
C ILE A 237 -7.93 3.78 7.36
N GLY A 238 -7.45 3.31 8.51
CA GLY A 238 -7.93 3.68 9.84
C GLY A 238 -6.83 3.61 10.88
N GLY A 239 -6.91 4.50 11.85
CA GLY A 239 -5.91 4.63 12.91
C GLY A 239 -5.90 6.02 13.53
N VAL A 240 -4.82 6.38 14.24
CA VAL A 240 -4.70 7.67 14.92
C VAL A 240 -3.51 8.48 14.41
N ASN A 241 -3.64 9.81 14.42
CA ASN A 241 -2.63 10.76 13.96
C ASN A 241 -2.20 10.51 12.51
N ILE A 242 -3.18 10.28 11.63
CA ILE A 242 -2.95 10.14 10.20
C ILE A 242 -3.02 11.53 9.59
N ASN A 243 -1.90 12.03 9.06
CA ASN A 243 -1.77 13.34 8.47
C ASN A 243 -1.35 13.24 7.00
N VAL A 244 -2.05 13.95 6.12
CA VAL A 244 -1.77 14.02 4.69
C VAL A 244 -1.61 15.49 4.31
N GLU A 245 -0.42 15.87 3.83
CA GLU A 245 -0.06 17.26 3.59
C GLU A 245 0.49 17.49 2.18
N ASP A 246 0.12 18.60 1.56
CA ASP A 246 0.68 19.07 0.29
C ASP A 246 0.60 18.02 -0.84
N CYS A 247 -0.44 17.16 -0.83
CA CYS A 247 -0.62 16.09 -1.79
C CYS A 247 -1.56 16.49 -2.93
N TYR A 248 -1.33 15.89 -4.10
CA TYR A 248 -2.20 16.00 -5.25
C TYR A 248 -2.69 14.62 -5.69
N ALA A 249 -3.98 14.47 -5.89
CA ALA A 249 -4.54 13.25 -6.46
C ALA A 249 -5.49 13.55 -7.61
N TYR A 250 -5.54 12.64 -8.57
CA TYR A 250 -6.39 12.79 -9.74
C TYR A 250 -6.90 11.44 -10.26
N GLY A 251 -8.10 11.46 -10.82
CA GLY A 251 -8.67 10.37 -11.61
C GLY A 251 -8.78 10.72 -13.10
N PRO A 252 -9.18 9.77 -13.95
CA PRO A 252 -9.32 8.36 -13.63
C PRO A 252 -7.98 7.66 -13.39
N GLY A 253 -8.01 6.44 -12.85
CA GLY A 253 -6.80 5.66 -12.62
C GLY A 253 -6.08 5.30 -13.93
N TYR A 254 -4.76 5.39 -13.93
CA TYR A 254 -3.92 5.03 -15.08
C TYR A 254 -3.90 3.51 -15.32
N TYR A 255 -3.77 2.73 -14.24
CA TYR A 255 -3.85 1.28 -14.28
C TYR A 255 -5.26 0.81 -13.89
N PRO A 256 -5.84 -0.20 -14.59
CA PRO A 256 -7.11 -0.76 -14.20
C PRO A 256 -7.01 -1.49 -12.85
N HIS A 257 -8.11 -1.54 -12.12
CA HIS A 257 -8.19 -2.36 -10.92
C HIS A 257 -7.92 -3.82 -11.26
N ARG A 258 -6.99 -4.45 -10.56
CA ARG A 258 -6.50 -5.80 -10.84
C ARG A 258 -7.60 -6.84 -11.01
N MET A 259 -8.58 -6.85 -10.11
CA MET A 259 -9.68 -7.83 -10.15
C MET A 259 -10.39 -7.85 -11.50
N THR A 260 -10.44 -6.73 -12.23
CA THR A 260 -11.07 -6.66 -13.55
C THR A 260 -10.21 -7.27 -14.64
N VAL A 261 -8.91 -7.36 -14.43
CA VAL A 261 -7.96 -7.96 -15.38
C VAL A 261 -7.84 -9.47 -15.19
N VAL A 262 -7.87 -9.93 -13.95
CA VAL A 262 -7.51 -11.32 -13.60
C VAL A 262 -8.65 -12.32 -13.70
N LYS A 263 -9.90 -11.92 -13.52
CA LYS A 263 -11.06 -12.86 -13.59
C LYS A 263 -11.28 -13.42 -15.00
N GLY A 264 -10.29 -14.14 -15.53
CA GLY A 264 -10.33 -14.80 -16.84
C GLY A 264 -10.15 -13.87 -18.04
N ARG A 265 -9.60 -12.69 -17.81
CA ARG A 265 -9.51 -11.61 -18.80
C ARG A 265 -8.12 -11.00 -18.84
N ASN A 266 -7.10 -11.79 -19.15
CA ASN A 266 -5.71 -11.31 -19.35
C ASN A 266 -5.43 -10.81 -20.77
N ASP A 267 -6.48 -10.53 -21.55
CA ASP A 267 -6.36 -9.99 -22.89
C ASP A 267 -6.33 -8.45 -22.91
N GLU A 268 -5.91 -7.89 -24.02
CA GLU A 268 -5.81 -6.44 -24.22
C GLU A 268 -7.17 -5.74 -24.07
N LEU A 269 -8.25 -6.37 -24.54
CA LEU A 269 -9.62 -5.86 -24.46
C LEU A 269 -10.10 -5.73 -23.02
N SER A 270 -9.69 -6.64 -22.13
CA SER A 270 -10.02 -6.58 -20.69
C SER A 270 -9.27 -5.48 -19.96
N ARG A 271 -8.07 -5.13 -20.40
CA ARG A 271 -7.33 -3.98 -19.88
C ARG A 271 -8.01 -2.68 -20.26
N GLU A 272 -8.46 -2.55 -21.50
CA GLU A 272 -9.21 -1.38 -21.97
C GLU A 272 -10.59 -1.25 -21.29
N GLN A 273 -11.24 -2.38 -20.96
CA GLN A 273 -12.55 -2.41 -20.29
C GLN A 273 -12.44 -2.49 -18.77
N GLY A 274 -11.24 -2.52 -18.22
CA GLY A 274 -11.00 -2.55 -16.78
C GLY A 274 -11.59 -1.33 -16.08
N ARG A 275 -11.88 -1.49 -14.77
CA ARG A 275 -12.35 -0.38 -13.95
C ARG A 275 -11.21 0.61 -13.74
N HIS A 276 -11.41 1.87 -14.15
CA HIS A 276 -10.47 2.97 -14.00
C HIS A 276 -10.98 4.11 -13.11
N ASN A 277 -12.15 3.97 -12.51
CA ASN A 277 -12.75 5.02 -11.69
C ASN A 277 -12.02 5.16 -10.36
N THR A 278 -11.43 6.31 -10.09
CA THR A 278 -11.00 6.67 -8.74
C THR A 278 -12.23 6.83 -7.85
N LEU A 279 -12.30 6.03 -6.78
CA LEU A 279 -13.48 5.96 -5.93
C LEU A 279 -13.44 7.06 -4.85
N TRP A 280 -12.98 6.74 -3.66
CA TRP A 280 -13.05 7.63 -2.51
C TRP A 280 -11.68 8.22 -2.16
N LEU A 281 -11.68 9.46 -1.62
CA LEU A 281 -10.51 9.96 -0.94
C LEU A 281 -10.17 9.02 0.22
N VAL A 282 -11.17 8.67 1.04
CA VAL A 282 -11.00 7.71 2.14
C VAL A 282 -12.08 6.64 2.09
N GLU A 283 -11.72 5.38 1.98
CA GLU A 283 -12.51 4.26 2.48
C GLU A 283 -12.03 3.96 3.89
N TYR A 284 -12.89 4.20 4.90
CA TYR A 284 -12.49 3.96 6.28
C TYR A 284 -12.29 2.47 6.53
N PHE A 285 -11.20 2.11 7.21
CA PHE A 285 -10.80 0.73 7.39
C PHE A 285 -10.45 0.42 8.84
N ALA A 286 -11.24 -0.41 9.50
CA ALA A 286 -11.05 -0.82 10.88
C ALA A 286 -11.56 -2.24 11.11
N SER A 287 -10.83 -3.06 11.86
CA SER A 287 -11.23 -4.40 12.26
C SER A 287 -11.73 -4.45 13.70
N LYS A 288 -12.29 -5.61 14.10
CA LYS A 288 -12.74 -5.84 15.48
C LYS A 288 -11.63 -5.71 16.51
N ASN A 289 -10.39 -6.04 16.11
CA ASN A 289 -9.23 -5.98 17.00
C ASN A 289 -8.50 -4.65 16.82
N TYR A 290 -9.06 -3.58 17.36
CA TYR A 290 -8.46 -2.26 17.27
C TYR A 290 -7.54 -1.96 18.45
N LEU A 291 -6.48 -1.20 18.15
CA LEU A 291 -5.49 -0.79 19.15
C LEU A 291 -5.64 0.66 19.60
N TYR A 292 -6.22 1.52 18.77
CA TYR A 292 -6.25 2.96 19.00
C TYR A 292 -7.64 3.53 18.72
N THR A 293 -8.14 4.33 19.65
CA THR A 293 -9.43 5.04 19.56
C THR A 293 -9.32 6.44 20.12
N PRO A 294 -10.13 7.40 19.63
CA PRO A 294 -10.85 7.36 18.37
C PRO A 294 -9.88 7.54 17.18
N SER A 295 -10.24 7.03 16.02
CA SER A 295 -9.49 7.25 14.78
C SER A 295 -9.60 8.70 14.32
N ASN A 296 -8.48 9.27 13.84
CA ASN A 296 -8.49 10.61 13.27
C ASN A 296 -7.60 10.71 12.03
N ILE A 297 -8.12 11.39 11.02
CA ILE A 297 -7.45 11.62 9.74
C ILE A 297 -7.52 13.11 9.41
N HIS A 298 -6.40 13.70 9.04
CA HIS A 298 -6.27 15.10 8.71
C HIS A 298 -5.64 15.29 7.32
N PHE A 299 -6.32 16.03 6.47
CA PHE A 299 -5.81 16.48 5.16
C PHE A 299 -5.54 17.99 5.22
N LYS A 300 -4.34 18.40 4.76
CA LYS A 300 -3.93 19.81 4.74
C LYS A 300 -3.26 20.18 3.43
N ASN A 301 -3.67 21.33 2.86
CA ASN A 301 -3.10 21.85 1.62
C ASN A 301 -3.17 20.86 0.43
N CYS A 302 -4.26 20.12 0.29
CA CYS A 302 -4.37 19.06 -0.71
C CYS A 302 -5.34 19.43 -1.83
N VAL A 303 -5.13 18.85 -3.01
CA VAL A 303 -6.03 18.95 -4.15
C VAL A 303 -6.40 17.56 -4.65
N PHE A 304 -7.71 17.31 -4.81
CA PHE A 304 -8.28 16.06 -5.29
C PHE A 304 -9.17 16.33 -6.50
N ASP A 305 -8.79 15.78 -7.65
CA ASP A 305 -9.42 16.05 -8.93
C ASP A 305 -10.03 14.78 -9.53
N ASN A 306 -11.26 14.88 -10.04
CA ASN A 306 -11.95 13.82 -10.76
C ASN A 306 -11.99 12.47 -9.99
N ILE A 307 -12.46 12.53 -8.74
CA ILE A 307 -12.70 11.34 -7.90
C ILE A 307 -14.21 11.16 -7.65
N GLN A 308 -14.63 9.98 -7.25
CA GLN A 308 -16.05 9.72 -7.00
C GLN A 308 -16.59 10.59 -5.87
N GLY A 309 -15.92 10.60 -4.71
CA GLY A 309 -16.35 11.39 -3.57
C GLY A 309 -15.35 11.42 -2.42
N LEU A 310 -15.76 12.11 -1.35
CA LEU A 310 -14.89 12.35 -0.20
C LEU A 310 -14.58 11.06 0.57
N PHE A 311 -15.60 10.30 0.99
CA PHE A 311 -15.35 9.08 1.76
C PHE A 311 -16.49 8.06 1.65
N PHE A 312 -16.15 6.82 2.03
CA PHE A 312 -17.08 5.74 2.30
C PHE A 312 -16.96 5.30 3.77
N TYR A 313 -18.06 5.43 4.55
CA TYR A 313 -18.11 5.06 5.95
C TYR A 313 -19.49 4.54 6.34
N GLU A 314 -19.54 3.27 6.75
CA GLU A 314 -20.75 2.56 7.21
C GLU A 314 -20.43 1.75 8.48
N ALA A 315 -20.42 2.41 9.63
CA ALA A 315 -20.13 1.78 10.92
C ALA A 315 -21.03 0.55 11.17
N ASP A 316 -20.42 -0.59 11.48
CA ASP A 316 -21.05 -1.90 11.74
C ASP A 316 -21.83 -2.54 10.59
N LYS A 317 -22.03 -1.86 9.48
CA LYS A 317 -22.70 -2.43 8.30
C LYS A 317 -21.73 -3.04 7.32
N ASN A 318 -20.52 -2.53 7.29
CA ASN A 318 -19.44 -3.04 6.45
C ASN A 318 -18.49 -3.88 7.33
N PRO A 319 -18.19 -5.15 6.99
CA PRO A 319 -17.30 -6.01 7.78
C PRO A 319 -15.88 -5.45 7.91
N LEU A 320 -15.45 -4.54 7.03
CA LEU A 320 -14.17 -3.85 7.10
C LEU A 320 -14.22 -2.57 7.94
N GLN A 321 -15.36 -2.22 8.54
CA GLN A 321 -15.60 -1.00 9.34
C GLN A 321 -16.25 -1.32 10.68
N CYS A 322 -15.98 -2.51 11.23
CA CYS A 322 -16.63 -3.05 12.42
C CYS A 322 -15.79 -2.89 13.71
N GLY A 323 -14.69 -2.17 13.64
CA GLY A 323 -13.76 -1.96 14.75
C GLY A 323 -13.83 -0.56 15.33
N THR A 324 -12.67 0.06 15.46
CA THR A 324 -12.54 1.45 15.93
C THR A 324 -13.37 2.40 15.09
N ARG A 325 -14.16 3.23 15.75
CA ARG A 325 -14.96 4.26 15.07
C ARG A 325 -14.09 5.36 14.50
N TRP A 326 -14.52 5.92 13.39
CA TRP A 326 -13.90 7.11 12.83
C TRP A 326 -14.37 8.33 13.60
N GLY A 327 -13.56 8.82 14.52
CA GLY A 327 -13.92 9.93 15.39
C GLY A 327 -13.85 11.28 14.70
N THR A 328 -12.77 11.54 13.93
CA THR A 328 -12.57 12.86 13.34
C THR A 328 -11.95 12.80 11.95
N LEU A 329 -12.55 13.54 11.01
CA LEU A 329 -11.95 13.92 9.74
C LEU A 329 -11.73 15.43 9.74
N THR A 330 -10.50 15.87 9.48
CA THR A 330 -10.19 17.30 9.35
C THR A 330 -9.73 17.60 7.93
N LEU A 331 -10.32 18.61 7.32
CA LEU A 331 -9.94 19.18 6.02
C LEU A 331 -9.51 20.64 6.23
N ASP A 332 -8.23 20.97 6.00
CA ASP A 332 -7.68 22.32 6.16
C ASP A 332 -7.04 22.76 4.85
N ASN A 333 -7.58 23.76 4.20
CA ASN A 333 -7.14 24.24 2.89
C ASN A 333 -7.14 23.11 1.83
N VAL A 334 -8.30 22.50 1.62
CA VAL A 334 -8.48 21.37 0.70
C VAL A 334 -9.41 21.76 -0.44
N ARG A 335 -9.03 21.41 -1.66
CA ARG A 335 -9.84 21.65 -2.85
C ARG A 335 -10.20 20.31 -3.53
N PHE A 336 -11.49 20.16 -3.82
CA PHE A 336 -12.03 19.10 -4.65
C PHE A 336 -12.54 19.66 -5.96
N THR A 337 -12.19 19.02 -7.08
CA THR A 337 -12.71 19.37 -8.40
C THR A 337 -13.30 18.15 -9.07
N ASP A 338 -14.41 18.34 -9.79
CA ASP A 338 -15.05 17.31 -10.61
C ASP A 338 -15.47 16.04 -9.83
N LEU A 339 -16.01 16.23 -8.61
CA LEU A 339 -16.59 15.14 -7.82
C LEU A 339 -17.81 14.53 -8.51
N LYS A 340 -18.03 13.23 -8.34
CA LYS A 340 -19.19 12.55 -8.93
C LYS A 340 -20.36 12.41 -7.96
N LYS A 341 -20.08 12.28 -6.64
CA LYS A 341 -21.09 12.02 -5.60
C LYS A 341 -20.76 12.73 -4.30
N SER A 342 -21.81 13.07 -3.56
CA SER A 342 -21.71 13.41 -2.14
C SER A 342 -21.28 12.21 -1.31
N ALA A 343 -20.54 12.43 -0.22
CA ALA A 343 -20.31 11.41 0.79
C ALA A 343 -21.55 11.28 1.68
N ILE A 344 -21.91 10.04 2.03
CA ILE A 344 -23.04 9.75 2.91
C ILE A 344 -22.51 8.95 4.11
N PRO A 345 -22.26 9.61 5.25
CA PRO A 345 -21.78 8.91 6.43
C PRO A 345 -22.91 8.14 7.12
N LEU A 346 -22.64 6.90 7.48
CA LEU A 346 -23.46 6.09 8.38
C LEU A 346 -22.67 5.84 9.66
N ALA A 347 -22.46 6.90 10.43
CA ALA A 347 -21.73 6.85 11.68
C ALA A 347 -22.52 6.11 12.77
N ASP A 348 -21.80 5.61 13.77
CA ASP A 348 -22.41 4.97 14.94
C ASP A 348 -23.29 5.96 15.72
N LYS A 349 -24.40 5.46 16.27
CA LYS A 349 -25.34 6.30 17.01
C LYS A 349 -24.77 6.87 18.31
N ASP A 350 -23.84 6.17 18.93
CA ASP A 350 -23.25 6.52 20.22
C ASP A 350 -21.85 7.17 20.05
N GLU A 351 -21.19 6.94 18.89
CA GLU A 351 -19.86 7.46 18.57
C GLU A 351 -19.89 8.25 17.24
N PRO A 352 -20.16 9.56 17.27
CA PRO A 352 -20.37 10.35 16.05
C PRO A 352 -19.06 10.57 15.27
N LEU A 353 -19.18 10.61 13.94
CA LEU A 353 -18.13 11.16 13.09
C LEU A 353 -18.17 12.70 13.16
N LYS A 354 -17.06 13.32 13.51
CA LYS A 354 -16.86 14.77 13.46
C LYS A 354 -16.08 15.16 12.21
N VAL A 355 -16.67 15.96 11.34
CA VAL A 355 -16.00 16.51 10.16
C VAL A 355 -15.72 17.99 10.39
N ILE A 356 -14.45 18.38 10.37
CA ILE A 356 -13.99 19.76 10.52
C ILE A 356 -13.50 20.25 9.17
N MET A 357 -14.11 21.31 8.63
CA MET A 357 -13.77 21.92 7.36
C MET A 357 -13.31 23.36 7.56
N LYS A 358 -12.09 23.66 7.11
CA LYS A 358 -11.52 24.99 7.13
C LYS A 358 -10.95 25.33 5.76
N ASN A 359 -11.43 26.37 5.14
CA ASN A 359 -11.03 26.77 3.78
C ASN A 359 -11.12 25.60 2.78
N VAL A 360 -12.31 24.95 2.72
CA VAL A 360 -12.59 23.82 1.83
C VAL A 360 -13.45 24.30 0.67
N SER A 361 -13.08 23.93 -0.55
CA SER A 361 -13.88 24.21 -1.75
C SER A 361 -14.09 22.95 -2.58
N TRP A 362 -15.25 22.88 -3.25
CA TRP A 362 -15.58 21.73 -4.10
C TRP A 362 -16.41 22.14 -5.31
N THR A 363 -16.27 21.35 -6.37
CA THR A 363 -17.16 21.37 -7.53
C THR A 363 -17.53 19.94 -7.90
N PHE A 364 -18.75 19.75 -8.36
CA PHE A 364 -19.20 18.49 -8.91
C PHE A 364 -19.08 18.47 -10.43
N HIS A 365 -18.99 17.27 -10.99
CA HIS A 365 -19.05 17.02 -12.42
C HIS A 365 -20.38 17.57 -12.99
N GLU A 366 -20.36 18.10 -14.20
CA GLU A 366 -21.53 18.70 -14.86
C GLU A 366 -22.77 17.80 -14.94
N SER A 367 -22.57 16.46 -15.01
CA SER A 367 -23.66 15.49 -15.01
C SER A 367 -24.17 15.13 -13.61
N SER A 368 -23.58 15.61 -12.55
CA SER A 368 -24.02 15.37 -11.17
C SER A 368 -25.12 16.33 -10.76
N SER A 369 -26.12 15.83 -10.06
CA SER A 369 -27.13 16.68 -9.40
C SER A 369 -26.77 17.07 -7.97
N GLU A 370 -25.61 16.62 -7.49
CA GLU A 370 -25.13 16.88 -6.14
C GLU A 370 -24.67 18.32 -5.95
N THR A 371 -24.89 18.87 -4.77
CA THR A 371 -24.48 20.23 -4.40
C THR A 371 -23.67 20.27 -3.11
N ASN A 372 -23.90 19.32 -2.21
CA ASN A 372 -23.26 19.27 -0.91
C ASN A 372 -22.14 18.22 -0.91
N LEU A 373 -20.98 18.57 -0.39
CA LEU A 373 -19.84 17.64 -0.26
C LEU A 373 -20.22 16.40 0.58
N ILE A 374 -21.02 16.61 1.63
CA ILE A 374 -21.53 15.59 2.52
C ILE A 374 -23.04 15.72 2.59
N GLN A 375 -23.73 14.60 2.38
CA GLN A 375 -25.19 14.50 2.49
C GLN A 375 -25.54 13.76 3.77
N LEU A 376 -26.12 14.43 4.76
CA LEU A 376 -26.56 13.82 6.02
C LEU A 376 -27.92 13.13 5.82
N GLN A 377 -28.04 11.93 6.34
CA GLN A 377 -29.32 11.22 6.47
C GLN A 377 -29.92 11.48 7.87
N GLU A 378 -31.24 11.33 8.01
CA GLU A 378 -31.97 11.60 9.27
C GLU A 378 -31.40 10.84 10.50
N ASN A 379 -30.80 9.66 10.26
CA ASN A 379 -30.20 8.82 11.31
C ASN A 379 -28.67 8.86 11.34
N SER A 380 -28.06 9.82 10.65
CA SER A 380 -26.60 9.94 10.62
C SER A 380 -26.13 10.72 11.84
N ASN A 381 -25.35 10.07 12.71
CA ASN A 381 -24.71 10.75 13.82
C ASN A 381 -23.38 11.38 13.36
N THR A 382 -23.48 12.41 12.53
CA THR A 382 -22.32 13.12 11.97
C THR A 382 -22.46 14.62 12.26
N VAL A 383 -21.39 15.21 12.79
CA VAL A 383 -21.30 16.64 13.10
C VAL A 383 -20.36 17.31 12.13
N ILE A 384 -20.86 18.30 11.38
CA ILE A 384 -20.05 19.11 10.47
C ILE A 384 -19.75 20.46 11.14
N ILE A 385 -18.49 20.85 11.16
CA ILE A 385 -18.01 22.14 11.69
C ILE A 385 -17.27 22.85 10.57
N GLU A 386 -17.82 23.98 10.12
CA GLU A 386 -17.19 24.87 9.16
C GLU A 386 -16.51 26.03 9.91
N GLN A 387 -15.25 26.36 9.56
CA GLN A 387 -14.44 27.39 10.19
C GLN A 387 -13.87 28.37 9.17
#